data_6a4b21e13499160a1efbec6e41ac311b
#
_entry.id   6a4b21e13499160a1efbec6e41ac311b
#
_cell.length_a   1.000
_cell.length_b   1.000
_cell.length_c   1.000
_cell.angle_alpha   90.00
_cell.angle_beta   90.00
_cell.angle_gamma   90.00
#
_symmetry.space_group_name_H-M   'P 1'
#
loop_
_entity.id
_entity.type
_entity.pdbx_description
1 polymer ?
#
loop_
_entity_poly.entity_id
_entity_poly.type
_entity_poly.pdbx_seq_one_letter_code
_entity_poly.pdbx_strand_id
1 'polypeptide(L)'
;GRSWQEMLDMLEDGEIDMLTSARWTAEREEKFDFSRPIGSNECMLTVRNDNTSVILYDYSTYDGLEIGFLKGNARNDDFEHFAEERGFTYSAVYFDQISDMEDALQSGEVDALVSSSMRAVSNERVVETFESENVYVLVKKGNTKLLDEVNYAIEQVNDAEGDWATGLYNRYYTTDEIRKLDFTDKEKEIIAEYS
;
A
#
# COMPACT_ATOMS: atom_id res chain seq x y z
N GLY A 1 4.05 -19.13 -3.70
CA GLY A 1 4.51 -18.08 -4.63
C GLY A 1 5.98 -17.78 -4.40
N ARG A 2 6.61 -16.99 -5.27
CA ARG A 2 7.97 -16.51 -5.06
C ARG A 2 7.94 -15.26 -4.19
N SER A 3 8.97 -15.07 -3.37
CA SER A 3 9.12 -13.84 -2.61
C SER A 3 9.46 -12.65 -3.52
N TRP A 4 9.27 -11.43 -3.01
CA TRP A 4 9.63 -10.22 -3.76
C TRP A 4 11.12 -10.19 -4.07
N GLN A 5 11.97 -10.57 -3.12
CA GLN A 5 13.41 -10.62 -3.31
C GLN A 5 13.81 -11.62 -4.39
N GLU A 6 13.24 -12.82 -4.39
CA GLU A 6 13.51 -13.81 -5.45
C GLU A 6 13.15 -13.27 -6.85
N MET A 7 12.07 -12.49 -6.97
CA MET A 7 11.69 -11.89 -8.25
C MET A 7 12.67 -10.78 -8.68
N LEU A 8 13.20 -10.00 -7.74
CA LEU A 8 14.25 -9.01 -8.02
C LEU A 8 15.55 -9.68 -8.48
N ASP A 9 15.96 -10.76 -7.82
CA ASP A 9 17.15 -11.53 -8.17
C ASP A 9 17.00 -12.13 -9.58
N MET A 10 15.84 -12.68 -9.91
CA MET A 10 15.52 -13.19 -11.26
C MET A 10 15.60 -12.11 -12.34
N LEU A 11 15.16 -10.88 -12.03
CA LEU A 11 15.28 -9.75 -12.97
C LEU A 11 16.75 -9.34 -13.14
N GLU A 12 17.53 -9.31 -12.07
CA GLU A 12 18.96 -9.01 -12.11
C GLU A 12 19.73 -10.07 -12.90
N ASP A 13 19.38 -11.35 -12.74
CA ASP A 13 19.99 -12.47 -13.47
C ASP A 13 19.51 -12.55 -14.93
N GLY A 14 18.38 -11.92 -15.27
CA GLY A 14 17.77 -11.94 -16.59
C GLY A 14 16.95 -13.19 -16.87
N GLU A 15 16.49 -13.87 -15.83
CA GLU A 15 15.52 -14.97 -15.91
C GLU A 15 14.10 -14.47 -16.23
N ILE A 16 13.81 -13.21 -15.86
CA ILE A 16 12.61 -12.48 -16.27
C ILE A 16 13.02 -11.14 -16.90
N ASP A 17 12.18 -10.61 -17.78
CA ASP A 17 12.48 -9.40 -18.56
C ASP A 17 12.07 -8.12 -17.84
N MET A 18 10.98 -8.17 -17.05
CA MET A 18 10.45 -7.03 -16.32
C MET A 18 9.73 -7.45 -15.04
N LEU A 19 9.59 -6.51 -14.11
CA LEU A 19 8.85 -6.66 -12.86
C LEU A 19 7.99 -5.42 -12.64
N THR A 20 6.70 -5.59 -12.37
CA THR A 20 5.75 -4.48 -12.20
C THR A 20 5.49 -4.15 -10.73
N SER A 21 4.83 -3.00 -10.48
CA SER A 21 4.41 -2.56 -9.15
C SER A 21 5.56 -2.32 -8.15
N ALA A 22 6.72 -1.96 -8.68
CA ALA A 22 7.89 -1.65 -7.87
C ALA A 22 7.91 -0.18 -7.43
N ARG A 23 8.20 0.06 -6.15
CA ARG A 23 8.55 1.39 -5.65
C ARG A 23 9.98 1.73 -6.04
N TRP A 24 10.24 3.01 -6.30
CA TRP A 24 11.60 3.50 -6.51
C TRP A 24 12.36 3.49 -5.18
N THR A 25 13.59 3.03 -5.21
CA THR A 25 14.59 3.24 -4.14
C THR A 25 15.95 3.44 -4.77
N ALA A 26 16.84 4.19 -4.09
CA ALA A 26 18.20 4.43 -4.58
C ALA A 26 18.98 3.13 -4.78
N GLU A 27 18.81 2.14 -3.89
CA GLU A 27 19.44 0.82 -4.01
C GLU A 27 18.98 0.08 -5.28
N ARG A 28 17.68 0.13 -5.59
CA ARG A 28 17.14 -0.51 -6.79
C ARG A 28 17.58 0.20 -8.06
N GLU A 29 17.73 1.53 -8.03
CA GLU A 29 18.20 2.30 -9.18
C GLU A 29 19.64 1.94 -9.60
N GLU A 30 20.46 1.42 -8.70
CA GLU A 30 21.77 0.92 -9.05
C GLU A 30 21.73 -0.32 -9.94
N LYS A 31 20.70 -1.18 -9.78
CA LYS A 31 20.56 -2.49 -10.44
C LYS A 31 19.56 -2.53 -11.57
N PHE A 32 18.57 -1.64 -11.56
CA PHE A 32 17.43 -1.64 -12.46
C PHE A 32 17.20 -0.25 -13.06
N ASP A 33 16.58 -0.22 -14.23
CA ASP A 33 16.02 0.99 -14.80
C ASP A 33 14.50 1.00 -14.60
N PHE A 34 13.97 2.18 -14.32
CA PHE A 34 12.56 2.41 -14.00
C PHE A 34 11.82 3.01 -15.18
N SER A 35 10.62 2.52 -15.44
CA SER A 35 9.71 3.13 -16.40
C SER A 35 9.19 4.47 -15.91
N ARG A 36 8.35 5.14 -16.70
CA ARG A 36 7.41 6.15 -16.21
C ARG A 36 6.46 5.51 -15.20
N PRO A 37 5.89 6.29 -14.27
CA PRO A 37 4.92 5.76 -13.32
C PRO A 37 3.74 5.09 -14.03
N ILE A 38 3.32 3.94 -13.51
CA ILE A 38 2.13 3.21 -13.99
C ILE A 38 0.93 3.40 -13.05
N GLY A 39 1.10 4.10 -11.96
CA GLY A 39 0.09 4.40 -10.95
C GLY A 39 0.72 4.85 -9.65
N SER A 40 -0.10 5.05 -8.65
CA SER A 40 0.32 5.31 -7.28
C SER A 40 -0.23 4.25 -6.33
N ASN A 41 0.44 4.10 -5.21
CA ASN A 41 0.10 3.17 -4.16
C ASN A 41 0.15 3.91 -2.82
N GLU A 42 -0.97 3.97 -2.13
CA GLU A 42 -1.06 4.59 -0.81
C GLU A 42 -0.78 3.55 0.28
N CYS A 43 -0.12 3.97 1.33
CA CYS A 43 0.00 3.20 2.56
C CYS A 43 -1.24 3.44 3.41
N MET A 44 -1.81 2.37 3.96
CA MET A 44 -3.03 2.41 4.74
C MET A 44 -2.85 1.75 6.10
N LEU A 45 -3.47 2.33 7.10
CA LEU A 45 -3.77 1.66 8.37
C LEU A 45 -5.22 1.20 8.33
N THR A 46 -5.44 -0.10 8.51
CA THR A 46 -6.78 -0.71 8.54
C THR A 46 -7.04 -1.39 9.87
N VAL A 47 -8.29 -1.39 10.30
CA VAL A 47 -8.79 -2.11 11.48
C VAL A 47 -9.99 -2.96 11.07
N ARG A 48 -10.43 -3.90 11.93
CA ARG A 48 -11.69 -4.61 11.67
C ARG A 48 -12.86 -3.64 11.58
N ASN A 49 -13.85 -3.95 10.78
CA ASN A 49 -15.08 -3.15 10.62
C ASN A 49 -15.83 -2.90 11.94
N ASP A 50 -15.77 -3.87 12.86
CA ASP A 50 -16.42 -3.79 14.16
C ASP A 50 -15.62 -3.03 15.23
N ASN A 51 -14.35 -2.68 14.95
CA ASN A 51 -13.52 -1.89 15.83
C ASN A 51 -13.93 -0.41 15.75
N THR A 52 -14.64 0.07 16.77
CA THR A 52 -15.07 1.47 16.90
C THR A 52 -14.20 2.28 17.85
N SER A 53 -13.16 1.68 18.43
CA SER A 53 -12.26 2.35 19.38
C SER A 53 -11.16 3.16 18.72
N VAL A 54 -10.75 2.78 17.49
CA VAL A 54 -9.79 3.52 16.69
C VAL A 54 -10.53 4.55 15.84
N ILE A 55 -10.27 5.83 16.07
CA ILE A 55 -11.04 6.94 15.50
C ILE A 55 -10.14 7.71 14.53
N LEU A 56 -10.61 7.91 13.30
CA LEU A 56 -9.93 8.67 12.26
C LEU A 56 -9.51 10.06 12.78
N TYR A 57 -8.25 10.41 12.62
CA TYR A 57 -7.61 11.66 13.07
C TYR A 57 -7.51 11.87 14.59
N ASP A 58 -8.03 10.96 15.40
CA ASP A 58 -7.83 11.00 16.87
C ASP A 58 -6.66 10.08 17.25
N TYR A 59 -5.43 10.57 17.07
CA TYR A 59 -4.21 9.78 17.27
C TYR A 59 -4.02 9.30 18.72
N SER A 60 -4.75 9.86 19.69
CA SER A 60 -4.76 9.32 21.04
C SER A 60 -5.40 7.91 21.11
N THR A 61 -6.24 7.57 20.14
CA THR A 61 -6.84 6.24 20.03
C THR A 61 -5.94 5.22 19.31
N TYR A 62 -4.81 5.67 18.74
CA TYR A 62 -3.82 4.81 18.11
C TYR A 62 -2.72 4.40 19.08
N ASP A 63 -2.63 5.09 20.22
CA ASP A 63 -1.59 4.86 21.20
C ASP A 63 -1.71 3.47 21.85
N GLY A 64 -0.62 2.70 21.79
CA GLY A 64 -0.55 1.35 22.36
C GLY A 64 -1.17 0.24 21.52
N LEU A 65 -1.64 0.50 20.28
CA LEU A 65 -2.17 -0.54 19.39
C LEU A 65 -1.11 -1.61 19.06
N GLU A 66 -1.53 -2.87 18.98
CA GLU A 66 -0.76 -3.95 18.37
C GLU A 66 -1.00 -3.93 16.86
N ILE A 67 0.05 -3.61 16.09
CA ILE A 67 -0.05 -3.39 14.65
C ILE A 67 0.73 -4.45 13.88
N GLY A 68 0.04 -5.11 12.93
CA GLY A 68 0.62 -6.12 12.05
C GLY A 68 1.37 -5.51 10.88
N PHE A 69 2.58 -6.00 10.63
CA PHE A 69 3.48 -5.61 9.56
C PHE A 69 3.95 -6.80 8.74
N LEU A 70 4.11 -6.64 7.45
CA LEU A 70 4.79 -7.62 6.61
C LEU A 70 6.31 -7.42 6.71
N LYS A 71 7.07 -8.46 7.04
CA LYS A 71 8.55 -8.39 7.18
C LYS A 71 9.21 -7.87 5.91
N GLY A 72 10.20 -6.99 6.07
CA GLY A 72 10.99 -6.44 4.97
C GLY A 72 10.22 -5.54 4.01
N ASN A 73 9.03 -5.09 4.37
CA ASN A 73 8.26 -4.15 3.56
C ASN A 73 8.68 -2.71 3.88
N ALA A 74 8.96 -1.91 2.85
CA ALA A 74 9.38 -0.52 3.01
C ALA A 74 8.30 0.37 3.68
N ARG A 75 7.02 -0.04 3.65
CA ARG A 75 5.92 0.66 4.36
C ARG A 75 6.07 0.66 5.87
N ASN A 76 6.88 -0.25 6.41
CA ASN A 76 7.11 -0.30 7.85
C ASN A 76 7.84 0.97 8.32
N ASP A 77 8.85 1.39 7.57
CA ASP A 77 9.63 2.61 7.84
C ASP A 77 8.76 3.86 7.64
N ASP A 78 7.89 3.85 6.60
CA ASP A 78 6.93 4.94 6.33
C ASP A 78 5.95 5.10 7.51
N PHE A 79 5.46 3.97 8.06
CA PHE A 79 4.55 4.01 9.19
C PHE A 79 5.24 4.45 10.49
N GLU A 80 6.47 4.02 10.74
CA GLU A 80 7.26 4.47 11.89
C GLU A 80 7.40 5.99 11.86
N HIS A 81 7.77 6.54 10.71
CA HIS A 81 7.87 7.99 10.53
C HIS A 81 6.52 8.71 10.74
N PHE A 82 5.45 8.16 10.16
CA PHE A 82 4.10 8.68 10.38
C PHE A 82 3.70 8.70 11.86
N ALA A 83 3.96 7.61 12.60
CA ALA A 83 3.64 7.52 14.02
C ALA A 83 4.45 8.55 14.86
N GLU A 84 5.74 8.72 14.54
CA GLU A 84 6.59 9.73 15.17
C GLU A 84 6.07 11.15 14.91
N GLU A 85 5.71 11.48 13.68
CA GLU A 85 5.18 12.80 13.32
C GLU A 85 3.84 13.10 14.02
N ARG A 86 3.00 12.09 14.21
CA ARG A 86 1.68 12.20 14.86
C ARG A 86 1.73 12.04 16.38
N GLY A 87 2.86 11.56 16.91
CA GLY A 87 3.14 11.53 18.35
C GLY A 87 2.42 10.43 19.11
N PHE A 88 2.17 9.28 18.49
CA PHE A 88 1.62 8.10 19.14
C PHE A 88 2.61 6.94 19.14
N THR A 89 2.43 5.98 20.07
CA THR A 89 3.25 4.77 20.20
C THR A 89 2.44 3.52 19.84
N TYR A 90 3.11 2.46 19.43
CA TYR A 90 2.48 1.19 19.06
C TYR A 90 3.41 0.01 19.34
N SER A 91 2.87 -1.22 19.30
CA SER A 91 3.63 -2.47 19.34
C SER A 91 3.61 -3.13 17.95
N ALA A 92 4.78 -3.36 17.36
CA ALA A 92 4.89 -3.99 16.03
C ALA A 92 4.87 -5.52 16.13
N VAL A 93 4.00 -6.17 15.35
CA VAL A 93 3.96 -7.62 15.16
C VAL A 93 4.28 -7.94 13.70
N TYR A 94 5.31 -8.75 13.45
CA TYR A 94 5.83 -9.00 12.11
C TYR A 94 5.45 -10.38 11.58
N PHE A 95 4.86 -10.41 10.38
CA PHE A 95 4.43 -11.61 9.68
C PHE A 95 5.26 -11.86 8.41
N ASP A 96 5.42 -13.13 8.04
CA ASP A 96 6.09 -13.53 6.80
C ASP A 96 5.14 -13.55 5.60
N GLN A 97 3.84 -13.77 5.85
CA GLN A 97 2.80 -13.87 4.83
C GLN A 97 1.66 -12.90 5.11
N ILE A 98 1.09 -12.34 4.05
CA ILE A 98 -0.07 -11.44 4.14
C ILE A 98 -1.28 -12.18 4.75
N SER A 99 -1.52 -13.44 4.37
CA SER A 99 -2.62 -14.24 4.90
C SER A 99 -2.58 -14.39 6.41
N ASP A 100 -1.40 -14.62 6.98
CA ASP A 100 -1.24 -14.78 8.42
C ASP A 100 -1.50 -13.47 9.15
N MET A 101 -1.08 -12.35 8.55
CA MET A 101 -1.33 -11.01 9.05
C MET A 101 -2.82 -10.66 9.03
N GLU A 102 -3.54 -11.03 7.95
CA GLU A 102 -4.99 -10.86 7.84
C GLU A 102 -5.75 -11.71 8.86
N ASP A 103 -5.35 -12.98 9.04
CA ASP A 103 -5.94 -13.87 10.03
C ASP A 103 -5.72 -13.35 11.46
N ALA A 104 -4.55 -12.77 11.76
CA ALA A 104 -4.25 -12.16 13.05
C ALA A 104 -5.16 -10.95 13.34
N LEU A 105 -5.46 -10.12 12.34
CA LEU A 105 -6.43 -9.03 12.50
C LEU A 105 -7.84 -9.57 12.78
N GLN A 106 -8.29 -10.56 11.99
CA GLN A 106 -9.63 -11.11 12.13
C GLN A 106 -9.82 -11.84 13.48
N SER A 107 -8.78 -12.51 13.99
CA SER A 107 -8.79 -13.16 15.30
C SER A 107 -8.66 -12.19 16.48
N GLY A 108 -8.21 -10.97 16.24
CA GLY A 108 -7.93 -9.98 17.27
C GLY A 108 -6.57 -10.17 17.97
N GLU A 109 -5.65 -10.88 17.34
CA GLU A 109 -4.26 -10.97 17.77
C GLU A 109 -3.53 -9.64 17.55
N VAL A 110 -3.91 -8.89 16.52
CA VAL A 110 -3.50 -7.51 16.30
C VAL A 110 -4.72 -6.61 16.14
N ASP A 111 -4.57 -5.33 16.49
CA ASP A 111 -5.65 -4.33 16.43
C ASP A 111 -5.80 -3.71 15.04
N ALA A 112 -4.67 -3.57 14.32
CA ALA A 112 -4.61 -2.92 13.03
C ALA A 112 -3.55 -3.55 12.12
N LEU A 113 -3.64 -3.25 10.81
CA LEU A 113 -2.64 -3.65 9.81
C LEU A 113 -2.12 -2.45 9.05
N VAL A 114 -0.80 -2.43 8.81
CA VAL A 114 -0.18 -1.58 7.81
C VAL A 114 -0.17 -2.30 6.47
N SER A 115 -0.86 -1.74 5.48
CA SER A 115 -1.03 -2.36 4.19
C SER A 115 -1.03 -1.34 3.04
N SER A 116 -1.47 -1.74 1.88
CA SER A 116 -1.44 -0.99 0.63
C SER A 116 -2.85 -0.82 0.08
N SER A 117 -3.14 0.31 -0.54
CA SER A 117 -4.38 0.55 -1.29
C SER A 117 -4.57 -0.41 -2.47
N MET A 118 -3.52 -1.12 -2.87
CA MET A 118 -3.55 -2.19 -3.88
C MET A 118 -3.92 -3.56 -3.30
N ARG A 119 -4.26 -3.64 -2.01
CA ARG A 119 -4.79 -4.85 -1.37
C ARG A 119 -6.31 -4.79 -1.34
N ALA A 120 -6.97 -5.84 -1.79
CA ALA A 120 -8.39 -5.99 -1.56
C ALA A 120 -8.63 -6.23 -0.06
N VAL A 121 -9.38 -5.37 0.59
CA VAL A 121 -9.73 -5.48 2.01
C VAL A 121 -11.13 -6.08 2.16
N SER A 122 -11.29 -6.96 3.13
CA SER A 122 -12.58 -7.59 3.47
C SER A 122 -12.76 -7.57 4.98
N ASN A 123 -13.93 -7.15 5.45
CA ASN A 123 -14.23 -6.96 6.87
C ASN A 123 -13.30 -6.00 7.61
N GLU A 124 -12.73 -5.05 6.89
CA GLU A 124 -11.85 -4.02 7.41
C GLU A 124 -12.34 -2.64 7.00
N ARG A 125 -12.02 -1.64 7.80
CA ARG A 125 -12.15 -0.24 7.43
C ARG A 125 -10.79 0.44 7.47
N VAL A 126 -10.56 1.35 6.54
CA VAL A 126 -9.39 2.22 6.52
C VAL A 126 -9.58 3.30 7.57
N VAL A 127 -8.63 3.47 8.48
CA VAL A 127 -8.63 4.52 9.51
C VAL A 127 -7.63 5.61 9.21
N GLU A 128 -6.63 5.33 8.35
CA GLU A 128 -5.67 6.33 7.91
C GLU A 128 -5.08 5.96 6.55
N THR A 129 -4.77 6.96 5.75
CA THR A 129 -3.87 6.85 4.61
C THR A 129 -2.71 7.79 4.84
N PHE A 130 -1.52 7.26 4.69
CA PHE A 130 -0.28 8.01 4.86
C PHE A 130 0.62 7.64 3.69
N GLU A 131 1.57 8.44 3.32
CA GLU A 131 2.44 8.24 2.18
C GLU A 131 1.76 7.71 0.90
N SER A 132 1.99 8.42 -0.19
CA SER A 132 1.57 7.99 -1.52
C SER A 132 2.78 7.95 -2.42
N GLU A 133 3.07 6.79 -2.98
CA GLU A 133 4.23 6.62 -3.85
C GLU A 133 3.85 6.08 -5.21
N ASN A 134 4.55 6.59 -6.22
CA ASN A 134 4.44 6.06 -7.55
C ASN A 134 4.99 4.63 -7.64
N VAL A 135 4.34 3.80 -8.46
CA VAL A 135 4.80 2.47 -8.81
C VAL A 135 5.21 2.41 -10.28
N TYR A 136 6.18 1.57 -10.56
CA TYR A 136 6.91 1.52 -11.82
C TYR A 136 7.02 0.09 -12.33
N VAL A 137 7.35 -0.04 -13.61
CA VAL A 137 7.91 -1.27 -14.18
C VAL A 137 9.43 -1.17 -14.08
N LEU A 138 10.05 -2.22 -13.56
CA LEU A 138 11.51 -2.40 -13.56
C LEU A 138 11.93 -3.23 -14.77
N VAL A 139 13.04 -2.86 -15.35
CA VAL A 139 13.80 -3.68 -16.30
C VAL A 139 15.24 -3.80 -15.80
N LYS A 140 15.96 -4.84 -16.25
CA LYS A 140 17.39 -4.98 -15.93
C LYS A 140 18.16 -3.73 -16.34
N LYS A 141 19.10 -3.29 -15.52
CA LYS A 141 19.93 -2.12 -15.77
C LYS A 141 20.57 -2.17 -17.16
N GLY A 142 20.38 -1.10 -17.94
CA GLY A 142 20.89 -0.96 -19.29
C GLY A 142 20.02 -1.61 -20.38
N ASN A 143 18.88 -2.22 -20.05
CA ASN A 143 17.93 -2.72 -21.06
C ASN A 143 17.05 -1.58 -21.60
N THR A 144 17.69 -0.58 -22.21
CA THR A 144 17.05 0.64 -22.69
C THR A 144 16.00 0.38 -23.76
N LYS A 145 16.21 -0.64 -24.61
CA LYS A 145 15.25 -0.98 -25.67
C LYS A 145 13.89 -1.38 -25.07
N LEU A 146 13.89 -2.30 -24.12
CA LEU A 146 12.65 -2.73 -23.46
C LEU A 146 12.02 -1.58 -22.65
N LEU A 147 12.85 -0.78 -21.98
CA LEU A 147 12.39 0.40 -21.23
C LEU A 147 11.67 1.40 -22.15
N ASP A 148 12.22 1.68 -23.32
CA ASP A 148 11.62 2.58 -24.31
C ASP A 148 10.28 2.04 -24.83
N GLU A 149 10.21 0.73 -25.11
CA GLU A 149 8.97 0.06 -25.53
C GLU A 149 7.89 0.12 -24.43
N VAL A 150 8.25 -0.11 -23.16
CA VAL A 150 7.35 -0.01 -22.00
C VAL A 150 6.87 1.43 -21.83
N ASN A 151 7.77 2.40 -21.85
CA ASN A 151 7.42 3.81 -21.72
C ASN A 151 6.51 4.30 -22.86
N TYR A 152 6.77 3.86 -24.08
CA TYR A 152 5.90 4.14 -25.22
C TYR A 152 4.49 3.57 -25.03
N ALA A 153 4.40 2.32 -24.55
CA ALA A 153 3.10 1.70 -24.27
C ALA A 153 2.33 2.45 -23.18
N ILE A 154 3.01 2.88 -22.10
CA ILE A 154 2.40 3.69 -21.03
C ILE A 154 1.83 5.00 -21.59
N GLU A 155 2.59 5.70 -22.45
CA GLU A 155 2.12 6.92 -23.13
C GLU A 155 0.87 6.67 -23.96
N GLN A 156 0.89 5.62 -24.80
CA GLN A 156 -0.24 5.31 -25.67
C GLN A 156 -1.52 5.00 -24.86
N VAL A 157 -1.40 4.31 -23.73
CA VAL A 157 -2.55 4.02 -22.85
C VAL A 157 -3.07 5.29 -22.19
N ASN A 158 -2.18 6.15 -21.68
CA ASN A 158 -2.56 7.41 -21.05
C ASN A 158 -3.23 8.37 -22.04
N ASP A 159 -2.76 8.41 -23.30
CA ASP A 159 -3.32 9.26 -24.35
C ASP A 159 -4.69 8.76 -24.85
N ALA A 160 -4.88 7.44 -24.87
CA ALA A 160 -6.11 6.82 -25.38
C ALA A 160 -7.27 6.85 -24.37
N GLU A 161 -6.95 6.65 -23.10
CA GLU A 161 -7.96 6.54 -22.02
C GLU A 161 -7.48 7.30 -20.78
N GLY A 162 -7.58 8.63 -20.79
CA GLY A 162 -6.99 9.53 -19.80
C GLY A 162 -7.28 9.25 -18.31
N ASP A 163 -8.18 8.31 -17.98
CA ASP A 163 -8.51 7.90 -16.61
C ASP A 163 -8.60 6.36 -16.43
N TRP A 164 -7.86 5.61 -17.27
CA TRP A 164 -7.90 4.16 -17.26
C TRP A 164 -7.47 3.55 -15.90
N ALA A 165 -6.48 4.16 -15.24
CA ALA A 165 -5.98 3.67 -13.96
C ALA A 165 -7.04 3.73 -12.87
N THR A 166 -7.74 4.86 -12.76
CA THR A 166 -8.88 5.02 -11.84
C THR A 166 -10.01 4.04 -12.18
N GLY A 167 -10.30 3.85 -13.46
CA GLY A 167 -11.31 2.88 -13.91
C GLY A 167 -10.97 1.44 -13.49
N LEU A 168 -9.71 1.02 -13.65
CA LEU A 168 -9.25 -0.29 -13.22
C LEU A 168 -9.23 -0.42 -11.69
N TYR A 169 -8.70 0.60 -10.99
CA TYR A 169 -8.71 0.63 -9.54
C TYR A 169 -10.13 0.45 -8.99
N ASN A 170 -11.07 1.25 -9.47
CA ASN A 170 -12.48 1.18 -9.05
C ASN A 170 -13.13 -0.18 -9.34
N ARG A 171 -12.70 -0.85 -10.40
CA ARG A 171 -13.24 -2.16 -10.79
C ARG A 171 -12.74 -3.30 -9.91
N TYR A 172 -11.48 -3.27 -9.51
CA TYR A 172 -10.81 -4.41 -8.87
C TYR A 172 -10.51 -4.22 -7.38
N TYR A 173 -10.40 -2.98 -6.91
CA TYR A 173 -9.98 -2.66 -5.55
C TYR A 173 -11.02 -1.89 -4.75
N THR A 174 -12.04 -1.30 -5.41
CA THR A 174 -13.12 -0.62 -4.70
C THR A 174 -14.32 -1.56 -4.60
N THR A 175 -14.58 -2.11 -3.43
CA THR A 175 -15.84 -2.80 -3.13
C THR A 175 -16.89 -1.78 -2.72
N ASP A 176 -18.19 -2.13 -2.86
CA ASP A 176 -19.28 -1.27 -2.35
C ASP A 176 -19.18 -1.05 -0.83
N GLU A 177 -18.46 -1.92 -0.11
CA GLU A 177 -18.18 -1.80 1.33
C GLU A 177 -17.12 -0.73 1.62
N ILE A 178 -16.09 -0.60 0.78
CA ILE A 178 -15.07 0.47 0.90
C ILE A 178 -15.66 1.84 0.53
N ARG A 179 -16.64 1.89 -0.39
CA ARG A 179 -17.33 3.13 -0.77
C ARG A 179 -18.22 3.68 0.34
N LYS A 180 -18.66 2.85 1.26
CA LYS A 180 -19.32 3.26 2.50
C LYS A 180 -18.25 3.37 3.57
N LEU A 181 -17.63 4.53 3.66
CA LEU A 181 -16.98 4.95 4.90
C LEU A 181 -18.10 5.05 5.95
N ASP A 182 -18.40 3.93 6.61
CA ASP A 182 -19.27 3.94 7.77
C ASP A 182 -18.49 4.55 8.92
N PHE A 183 -18.44 5.89 8.92
CA PHE A 183 -17.88 6.64 10.01
C PHE A 183 -18.62 6.27 11.30
N THR A 184 -17.87 6.05 12.36
CA THR A 184 -18.42 5.96 13.71
C THR A 184 -19.17 7.26 14.07
N ASP A 185 -20.07 7.22 15.03
CA ASP A 185 -20.82 8.42 15.40
C ASP A 185 -19.88 9.55 15.85
N LYS A 186 -18.76 9.22 16.50
CA LYS A 186 -17.75 10.20 16.90
C LYS A 186 -16.97 10.79 15.74
N GLU A 187 -16.67 10.00 14.70
CA GLU A 187 -16.06 10.50 13.46
C GLU A 187 -17.01 11.45 12.73
N LYS A 188 -18.31 11.14 12.71
CA LYS A 188 -19.34 12.05 12.16
C LYS A 188 -19.44 13.37 12.93
N GLU A 189 -19.29 13.34 14.28
CA GLU A 189 -19.23 14.53 15.10
C GLU A 189 -18.01 15.39 14.74
N ILE A 190 -16.82 14.79 14.61
CA ILE A 190 -15.59 15.48 14.21
C ILE A 190 -15.75 16.11 12.81
N ILE A 191 -16.25 15.35 11.83
CA ILE A 191 -16.47 15.87 10.47
C ILE A 191 -17.43 17.08 10.51
N ALA A 192 -18.48 17.02 11.31
CA ALA A 192 -19.46 18.12 11.43
C ALA A 192 -18.87 19.37 12.11
N GLU A 193 -17.86 19.24 12.95
CA GLU A 193 -17.18 20.37 13.61
C GLU A 193 -16.27 21.15 12.65
N TYR A 194 -15.73 20.50 11.61
CA TYR A 194 -14.80 21.09 10.63
C TYR A 194 -15.42 21.32 9.23
N SER A 195 -16.74 21.15 9.08
CA SER A 195 -17.52 21.40 7.85
C SER A 195 -18.25 22.74 7.92
#